data_f304ee83be30cfbda387a94416e4f5f5
#
_entry.id   f304ee83be30cfbda387a94416e4f5f5
#
_cell.length_a   1.000
_cell.length_b   1.000
_cell.length_c   1.000
_cell.angle_alpha   90.00
_cell.angle_beta   90.00
_cell.angle_gamma   90.00
#
_symmetry.space_group_name_H-M   'P 1'
#
loop_
_entity.id
_entity.type
_entity.pdbx_description
1 polymer ?
#
loop_
_entity_poly.entity_id
_entity_poly.type
_entity_poly.pdbx_seq_one_letter_code
_entity_poly.pdbx_strand_id
1 'polypeptide(L)'
;IGRYANRINQGRFALDGDTIQLPQNNFGHCLHGGPKGWQYKVYEANLIDPTTLELTLVSPDGDENFPGNVTAKVTYKLTEDNAIDIKYSATTDKKTIINMTNHSYFNLAGDPSKASTDNILYVNADYYTPVDSTFMTTGEIAPVKDTPMDFTTPKAVGKEINNYDFVQLKNGKGYDHNWVLNTKGDLSQVAAKLTSPESGITLEVYTNEPGVQ
;
A
#
# COMPACT_ATOMS: atom_id res chain seq x y z
N ILE A 1 8.33 -1.72 -1.17
CA ILE A 1 8.37 -0.27 -0.92
C ILE A 1 8.86 -0.02 0.50
N GLY A 2 9.76 0.96 0.66
CA GLY A 2 10.31 1.38 1.95
C GLY A 2 11.30 2.56 1.73
N ARG A 3 11.82 3.16 2.80
CA ARG A 3 11.64 2.81 4.22
C ARG A 3 10.20 3.06 4.71
N TYR A 4 9.49 4.05 4.11
CA TYR A 4 8.13 4.43 4.49
C TYR A 4 7.23 4.51 3.24
N ALA A 5 6.23 3.64 3.19
CA ALA A 5 5.26 3.58 2.11
C ALA A 5 4.33 4.79 2.12
N ASN A 6 3.88 5.20 0.92
CA ASN A 6 3.09 6.39 0.67
C ASN A 6 3.83 7.68 1.12
N ARG A 7 3.12 8.72 1.58
CA ARG A 7 3.68 10.06 1.77
C ARG A 7 3.95 10.43 3.21
N ILE A 8 5.06 11.14 3.42
CA ILE A 8 5.32 11.90 4.63
C ILE A 8 5.20 13.38 4.26
N ASN A 9 4.30 14.08 4.96
CA ASN A 9 3.98 15.49 4.67
C ASN A 9 5.23 16.36 4.71
N GLN A 10 5.49 17.10 3.62
CA GLN A 10 6.66 17.94 3.42
C GLN A 10 8.00 17.21 3.67
N GLY A 11 7.99 15.87 3.67
CA GLY A 11 9.16 15.05 4.00
C GLY A 11 9.64 15.25 5.43
N ARG A 12 8.80 15.69 6.38
CA ARG A 12 9.22 15.99 7.75
C ARG A 12 8.46 15.18 8.79
N PHE A 13 9.19 14.72 9.80
CA PHE A 13 8.62 14.13 11.00
C PHE A 13 9.50 14.44 12.22
N ALA A 14 8.90 14.42 13.40
CA ALA A 14 9.61 14.58 14.67
C ALA A 14 10.00 13.21 15.22
N LEU A 15 11.22 13.08 15.72
CA LEU A 15 11.71 11.89 16.39
C LEU A 15 12.61 12.30 17.56
N ASP A 16 12.21 11.96 18.79
CA ASP A 16 12.93 12.27 20.04
C ASP A 16 13.31 13.75 20.22
N GLY A 17 12.48 14.67 19.72
CA GLY A 17 12.70 16.11 19.80
C GLY A 17 13.42 16.72 18.62
N ASP A 18 14.04 15.91 17.78
CA ASP A 18 14.66 16.35 16.53
C ASP A 18 13.65 16.33 15.37
N THR A 19 13.80 17.26 14.46
CA THR A 19 13.06 17.26 13.19
C THR A 19 13.91 16.63 12.10
N ILE A 20 13.44 15.50 11.57
CA ILE A 20 14.08 14.82 10.45
C ILE A 20 13.48 15.36 9.15
N GLN A 21 14.36 15.82 8.23
CA GLN A 21 13.98 16.26 6.89
C GLN A 21 14.39 15.23 5.85
N LEU A 22 13.42 14.64 5.19
CA LEU A 22 13.58 13.71 4.08
C LEU A 22 13.58 14.43 2.73
N PRO A 23 14.09 13.83 1.66
CA PRO A 23 13.95 14.34 0.30
C PRO A 23 12.47 14.49 -0.08
N GLN A 24 12.17 15.56 -0.83
CA GLN A 24 10.84 15.82 -1.38
C GLN A 24 10.84 15.43 -2.87
N ASN A 25 10.28 14.28 -3.19
CA ASN A 25 10.31 13.72 -4.55
C ASN A 25 8.94 13.70 -5.24
N ASN A 26 7.87 14.14 -4.56
CA ASN A 26 6.54 14.14 -5.13
C ASN A 26 5.66 15.24 -4.51
N PHE A 27 5.28 16.26 -5.28
CA PHE A 27 4.43 17.39 -4.86
C PHE A 27 4.85 18.06 -3.54
N GLY A 28 6.15 18.13 -3.26
CA GLY A 28 6.67 18.70 -2.01
C GLY A 28 6.61 17.74 -0.81
N HIS A 29 6.28 16.48 -1.01
CA HIS A 29 6.26 15.43 0.00
C HIS A 29 7.33 14.38 -0.25
N CYS A 30 7.67 13.58 0.77
CA CYS A 30 8.46 12.37 0.58
C CYS A 30 7.53 11.20 0.26
N LEU A 31 7.63 10.66 -0.94
CA LEU A 31 6.85 9.52 -1.42
C LEU A 31 7.73 8.26 -1.45
N HIS A 32 7.22 7.17 -0.87
CA HIS A 32 7.81 5.82 -0.97
C HIS A 32 9.29 5.76 -0.58
N GLY A 33 9.65 6.48 0.50
CA GLY A 33 11.03 6.46 1.01
C GLY A 33 12.02 7.34 0.24
N GLY A 34 11.52 8.20 -0.67
CA GLY A 34 12.35 9.16 -1.40
C GLY A 34 12.76 8.71 -2.79
N PRO A 35 13.57 9.54 -3.52
CA PRO A 35 13.92 9.30 -4.91
C PRO A 35 14.79 8.05 -5.13
N LYS A 36 15.45 7.55 -4.08
CA LYS A 36 16.23 6.30 -4.08
C LYS A 36 15.69 5.31 -3.05
N GLY A 37 14.37 5.31 -2.84
CA GLY A 37 13.70 4.40 -1.92
C GLY A 37 13.98 2.92 -2.21
N TRP A 38 13.56 2.06 -1.33
CA TRP A 38 13.91 0.63 -1.37
C TRP A 38 13.43 -0.11 -2.62
N GLN A 39 12.42 0.39 -3.31
CA GLN A 39 11.95 -0.14 -4.60
C GLN A 39 12.97 -0.01 -5.74
N TYR A 40 13.99 0.83 -5.57
CA TYR A 40 15.07 1.03 -6.53
C TYR A 40 16.38 0.34 -6.12
N LYS A 41 16.38 -0.37 -5.00
CA LYS A 41 17.56 -1.08 -4.49
C LYS A 41 17.58 -2.53 -5.00
N VAL A 42 18.77 -3.08 -5.08
CA VAL A 42 18.99 -4.51 -5.32
C VAL A 42 19.00 -5.22 -3.96
N TYR A 43 18.18 -6.26 -3.83
CA TYR A 43 18.11 -7.09 -2.65
C TYR A 43 18.98 -8.33 -2.82
N GLU A 44 19.56 -8.81 -1.73
CA GLU A 44 20.09 -10.16 -1.67
C GLU A 44 18.91 -11.14 -1.65
N ALA A 45 18.93 -12.11 -2.56
CA ALA A 45 17.86 -13.09 -2.71
C ALA A 45 18.34 -14.47 -2.24
N ASN A 46 17.56 -15.08 -1.36
CA ASN A 46 17.81 -16.43 -0.85
C ASN A 46 16.56 -17.29 -1.04
N LEU A 47 16.67 -18.31 -1.87
CA LEU A 47 15.62 -19.32 -2.04
C LEU A 47 15.73 -20.32 -0.89
N ILE A 48 14.84 -20.22 0.10
CA ILE A 48 14.84 -21.06 1.31
C ILE A 48 14.38 -22.49 0.95
N ASP A 49 13.35 -22.58 0.13
CA ASP A 49 12.81 -23.81 -0.45
C ASP A 49 12.15 -23.49 -1.82
N PRO A 50 11.67 -24.47 -2.61
CA PRO A 50 11.13 -24.22 -3.95
C PRO A 50 9.97 -23.24 -4.02
N THR A 51 9.30 -22.94 -2.91
CA THR A 51 8.12 -22.06 -2.84
C THR A 51 8.34 -20.82 -1.97
N THR A 52 9.51 -20.71 -1.30
CA THR A 52 9.79 -19.63 -0.34
C THR A 52 11.05 -18.85 -0.72
N LEU A 53 10.88 -17.58 -1.03
CA LEU A 53 11.93 -16.62 -1.35
C LEU A 53 12.06 -15.58 -0.23
N GLU A 54 13.26 -15.44 0.34
CA GLU A 54 13.60 -14.33 1.23
C GLU A 54 14.47 -13.30 0.51
N LEU A 55 14.06 -12.04 0.60
CA LEU A 55 14.78 -10.88 0.07
C LEU A 55 15.31 -10.05 1.24
N THR A 56 16.61 -9.80 1.29
CA THR A 56 17.25 -9.01 2.35
C THR A 56 17.84 -7.72 1.78
N LEU A 57 17.58 -6.61 2.45
CA LEU A 57 18.16 -5.30 2.15
C LEU A 57 18.81 -4.71 3.39
N VAL A 58 20.05 -4.24 3.26
CA VAL A 58 20.72 -3.40 4.26
C VAL A 58 20.64 -1.94 3.81
N SER A 59 19.98 -1.11 4.60
CA SER A 59 19.82 0.33 4.38
C SER A 59 20.63 1.07 5.44
N PRO A 60 21.73 1.78 5.09
CA PRO A 60 22.60 2.43 6.06
C PRO A 60 21.93 3.61 6.75
N ASP A 61 22.50 4.01 7.90
CA ASP A 61 22.15 5.26 8.59
C ASP A 61 22.26 6.44 7.62
N GLY A 62 21.22 7.28 7.53
CA GLY A 62 21.16 8.41 6.61
C GLY A 62 20.72 8.07 5.18
N ASP A 63 20.39 6.81 4.87
CA ASP A 63 19.81 6.44 3.56
C ASP A 63 18.49 7.21 3.37
N GLU A 64 18.43 8.05 2.31
CA GLU A 64 17.33 9.01 2.06
C GLU A 64 17.03 9.90 3.30
N ASN A 65 18.04 10.18 4.12
CA ASN A 65 18.00 10.93 5.38
C ASN A 65 17.22 10.24 6.53
N PHE A 66 16.82 8.98 6.38
CA PHE A 66 16.26 8.23 7.49
C PHE A 66 17.34 7.82 8.48
N PRO A 67 17.12 7.98 9.80
CA PRO A 67 18.10 7.57 10.82
C PRO A 67 18.15 6.05 10.99
N GLY A 68 19.33 5.57 11.40
CA GLY A 68 19.60 4.18 11.76
C GLY A 68 19.95 3.27 10.59
N ASN A 69 20.85 2.32 10.86
CA ASN A 69 21.07 1.18 9.98
C ASN A 69 19.89 0.23 10.10
N VAL A 70 19.32 -0.17 8.99
CA VAL A 70 18.18 -1.09 8.96
C VAL A 70 18.52 -2.30 8.12
N THR A 71 18.30 -3.50 8.66
CA THR A 71 18.24 -4.73 7.87
C THR A 71 16.78 -5.09 7.72
N ALA A 72 16.26 -5.00 6.49
CA ALA A 72 14.89 -5.32 6.15
C ALA A 72 14.83 -6.65 5.39
N LYS A 73 13.83 -7.47 5.70
CA LYS A 73 13.56 -8.73 5.02
C LYS A 73 12.13 -8.77 4.54
N VAL A 74 11.94 -9.28 3.33
CA VAL A 74 10.64 -9.60 2.76
C VAL A 74 10.65 -11.06 2.35
N THR A 75 9.73 -11.83 2.92
CA THR A 75 9.58 -13.25 2.57
C THR A 75 8.32 -13.43 1.75
N TYR A 76 8.45 -14.01 0.56
CA TYR A 76 7.34 -14.45 -0.30
C TYR A 76 7.24 -15.96 -0.23
N LYS A 77 6.04 -16.48 0.01
CA LYS A 77 5.78 -17.90 -0.01
C LYS A 77 4.54 -18.21 -0.86
N LEU A 78 4.70 -19.10 -1.82
CA LEU A 78 3.58 -19.72 -2.51
C LEU A 78 3.06 -20.87 -1.67
N THR A 79 1.75 -20.86 -1.38
CA THR A 79 1.10 -21.89 -0.57
C THR A 79 0.38 -22.92 -1.44
N GLU A 80 0.06 -24.08 -0.88
CA GLU A 80 -0.64 -25.16 -1.60
C GLU A 80 -2.11 -24.81 -1.94
N ASP A 81 -2.68 -23.83 -1.24
CA ASP A 81 -4.04 -23.31 -1.44
C ASP A 81 -4.09 -22.09 -2.37
N ASN A 82 -3.05 -21.91 -3.21
CA ASN A 82 -2.93 -20.85 -4.22
C ASN A 82 -2.88 -19.43 -3.63
N ALA A 83 -2.30 -19.26 -2.44
CA ALA A 83 -2.04 -17.95 -1.88
C ALA A 83 -0.56 -17.54 -2.02
N ILE A 84 -0.32 -16.24 -1.98
CA ILE A 84 1.01 -15.64 -1.81
C ILE A 84 1.04 -15.04 -0.40
N ASP A 85 1.80 -15.66 0.51
CA ASP A 85 2.06 -15.12 1.85
C ASP A 85 3.26 -14.18 1.78
N ILE A 86 3.07 -12.92 2.21
CA ILE A 86 4.11 -11.89 2.18
C ILE A 86 4.35 -11.43 3.62
N LYS A 87 5.58 -11.64 4.11
CA LYS A 87 5.99 -11.23 5.46
C LYS A 87 7.10 -10.20 5.40
N TYR A 88 6.96 -9.19 6.26
CA TYR A 88 7.96 -8.14 6.43
C TYR A 88 8.56 -8.25 7.83
N SER A 89 9.87 -8.09 7.91
CA SER A 89 10.57 -7.91 9.18
C SER A 89 11.72 -6.93 9.02
N ALA A 90 12.03 -6.20 10.08
CA ALA A 90 13.16 -5.29 10.07
C ALA A 90 13.79 -5.19 11.46
N THR A 91 15.12 -5.03 11.48
CA THR A 91 15.88 -4.70 12.69
C THR A 91 16.66 -3.42 12.46
N THR A 92 16.90 -2.65 13.52
CA THR A 92 17.62 -1.39 13.44
C THR A 92 18.48 -1.18 14.69
N ASP A 93 19.57 -0.43 14.54
CA ASP A 93 20.48 -0.04 15.65
C ASP A 93 20.11 1.30 16.29
N LYS A 94 19.19 2.08 15.65
CA LYS A 94 18.71 3.36 16.17
C LYS A 94 17.19 3.45 15.98
N LYS A 95 16.55 4.30 16.78
CA LYS A 95 15.13 4.64 16.56
C LYS A 95 14.95 5.23 15.17
N THR A 96 13.97 4.72 14.45
CA THR A 96 13.59 5.15 13.08
C THR A 96 12.12 4.88 12.83
N ILE A 97 11.62 5.27 11.66
CA ILE A 97 10.27 4.92 11.22
C ILE A 97 10.34 3.92 10.08
N ILE A 98 9.46 2.93 10.12
CA ILE A 98 9.34 1.90 9.08
C ILE A 98 7.86 1.66 8.79
N ASN A 99 7.52 1.68 7.52
CA ASN A 99 6.23 1.22 7.00
C ASN A 99 6.48 0.60 5.64
N MET A 100 6.45 -0.73 5.55
CA MET A 100 6.72 -1.47 4.32
C MET A 100 5.43 -1.93 3.67
N THR A 101 5.41 -1.98 2.35
CA THR A 101 4.27 -2.52 1.61
C THR A 101 4.71 -3.22 0.32
N ASN A 102 3.84 -4.12 -0.18
CA ASN A 102 3.85 -4.59 -1.56
C ASN A 102 3.08 -3.59 -2.43
N HIS A 103 3.58 -3.31 -3.63
CA HIS A 103 2.96 -2.38 -4.57
C HIS A 103 2.68 -3.04 -5.92
N SER A 104 2.33 -4.32 -5.90
CA SER A 104 1.97 -5.04 -7.12
C SER A 104 0.63 -4.57 -7.66
N TYR A 105 0.57 -4.42 -8.97
CA TYR A 105 -0.68 -4.19 -9.70
C TYR A 105 -1.19 -5.51 -10.26
N PHE A 106 -2.41 -5.89 -9.88
CA PHE A 106 -3.04 -7.13 -10.32
C PHE A 106 -4.01 -6.85 -11.46
N ASN A 107 -3.85 -7.55 -12.58
CA ASN A 107 -4.83 -7.59 -13.65
C ASN A 107 -5.42 -9.00 -13.75
N LEU A 108 -6.63 -9.18 -13.22
CA LEU A 108 -7.28 -10.48 -13.15
C LEU A 108 -7.92 -10.91 -14.49
N ALA A 109 -8.00 -10.03 -15.48
CA ALA A 109 -8.51 -10.39 -16.81
C ALA A 109 -7.56 -11.36 -17.56
N GLY A 110 -6.29 -11.47 -17.12
CA GLY A 110 -5.28 -12.32 -17.77
C GLY A 110 -4.74 -11.75 -19.08
N ASP A 111 -5.24 -10.62 -19.53
CA ASP A 111 -4.81 -9.90 -20.73
C ASP A 111 -4.36 -8.48 -20.34
N PRO A 112 -3.05 -8.15 -20.44
CA PRO A 112 -2.53 -6.86 -20.03
C PRO A 112 -3.02 -5.69 -20.90
N SER A 113 -3.61 -5.95 -22.06
CA SER A 113 -4.19 -4.92 -22.93
C SER A 113 -5.58 -4.45 -22.46
N LYS A 114 -6.22 -5.18 -21.55
CA LYS A 114 -7.55 -4.89 -21.04
C LYS A 114 -7.50 -4.08 -19.76
N ALA A 115 -8.43 -3.13 -19.64
CA ALA A 115 -8.57 -2.36 -18.40
C ALA A 115 -9.11 -3.24 -17.27
N SER A 116 -8.62 -2.99 -16.05
CA SER A 116 -9.11 -3.68 -14.85
C SER A 116 -10.33 -3.01 -14.21
N THR A 117 -10.89 -1.97 -14.85
CA THR A 117 -12.01 -1.19 -14.32
C THR A 117 -13.33 -1.96 -14.25
N ASP A 118 -13.47 -3.05 -15.03
CA ASP A 118 -14.65 -3.92 -15.00
C ASP A 118 -14.63 -4.92 -13.84
N ASN A 119 -13.49 -5.04 -13.17
CA ASN A 119 -13.37 -5.91 -12.00
C ASN A 119 -14.29 -5.43 -10.88
N ILE A 120 -14.91 -6.40 -10.20
CA ILE A 120 -15.82 -6.17 -9.08
C ILE A 120 -15.02 -6.12 -7.80
N LEU A 121 -15.02 -4.97 -7.12
CA LEU A 121 -14.30 -4.73 -5.88
C LEU A 121 -15.25 -4.73 -4.70
N TYR A 122 -14.83 -5.39 -3.62
CA TYR A 122 -15.34 -5.29 -2.26
C TYR A 122 -14.22 -4.86 -1.34
N VAL A 123 -14.48 -3.96 -0.40
CA VAL A 123 -13.55 -3.58 0.67
C VAL A 123 -14.29 -3.59 2.01
N ASN A 124 -13.74 -4.31 2.99
CA ASN A 124 -14.28 -4.40 4.34
C ASN A 124 -13.84 -3.18 5.16
N ALA A 125 -14.42 -2.03 4.84
CA ALA A 125 -14.07 -0.75 5.47
C ALA A 125 -15.25 0.22 5.45
N ASP A 126 -15.58 0.78 6.60
CA ASP A 126 -16.63 1.81 6.75
C ASP A 126 -16.07 3.22 6.59
N TYR A 127 -14.75 3.36 6.56
CA TYR A 127 -14.04 4.65 6.51
C TYR A 127 -12.86 4.59 5.54
N TYR A 128 -12.44 5.77 5.10
CA TYR A 128 -11.24 5.98 4.31
C TYR A 128 -10.51 7.24 4.75
N THR A 129 -9.27 7.45 4.31
CA THR A 129 -8.50 8.65 4.58
C THR A 129 -8.53 9.58 3.37
N PRO A 130 -9.22 10.76 3.46
CA PRO A 130 -9.24 11.74 2.39
C PRO A 130 -7.87 12.29 2.05
N VAL A 131 -7.68 12.66 0.78
CA VAL A 131 -6.47 13.29 0.28
C VAL A 131 -6.74 14.67 -0.30
N ASP A 132 -5.75 15.56 -0.25
CA ASP A 132 -5.75 16.82 -0.96
C ASP A 132 -5.29 16.66 -2.43
N SER A 133 -5.19 17.75 -3.17
CA SER A 133 -4.77 17.75 -4.58
C SER A 133 -3.29 17.33 -4.81
N THR A 134 -2.52 17.18 -3.76
CA THR A 134 -1.14 16.67 -3.76
C THR A 134 -1.06 15.20 -3.35
N PHE A 135 -2.22 14.54 -3.20
CA PHE A 135 -2.37 13.16 -2.70
C PHE A 135 -1.92 12.98 -1.24
N MET A 136 -1.75 14.08 -0.50
CA MET A 136 -1.42 14.01 0.91
C MET A 136 -2.70 13.81 1.74
N THR A 137 -2.65 12.89 2.70
CA THR A 137 -3.78 12.67 3.61
C THR A 137 -4.03 13.90 4.46
N THR A 138 -5.31 14.26 4.63
CA THR A 138 -5.74 15.46 5.37
C THR A 138 -5.69 15.30 6.89
N GLY A 139 -5.53 14.06 7.37
CA GLY A 139 -5.66 13.70 8.78
C GLY A 139 -7.10 13.35 9.19
N GLU A 140 -8.05 13.50 8.28
CA GLU A 140 -9.44 13.08 8.48
C GLU A 140 -9.59 11.57 8.26
N ILE A 141 -10.54 10.96 8.97
CA ILE A 141 -11.10 9.63 8.70
C ILE A 141 -12.57 9.84 8.35
N ALA A 142 -12.90 9.74 7.06
CA ALA A 142 -14.23 10.03 6.55
C ALA A 142 -15.02 8.74 6.28
N PRO A 143 -16.36 8.74 6.47
CA PRO A 143 -17.19 7.58 6.16
C PRO A 143 -17.27 7.35 4.65
N VAL A 144 -17.30 6.07 4.24
CA VAL A 144 -17.52 5.68 2.84
C VAL A 144 -18.99 5.75 2.44
N LYS A 145 -19.89 5.59 3.41
CA LYS A 145 -21.33 5.49 3.21
C LYS A 145 -21.89 6.67 2.40
N ASP A 146 -22.74 6.37 1.43
CA ASP A 146 -23.39 7.35 0.53
C ASP A 146 -22.38 8.14 -0.32
N THR A 147 -21.17 7.60 -0.54
CA THR A 147 -20.13 8.19 -1.41
C THR A 147 -19.67 7.18 -2.48
N PRO A 148 -18.99 7.63 -3.52
CA PRO A 148 -18.32 6.74 -4.48
C PRO A 148 -17.29 5.79 -3.85
N MET A 149 -16.75 6.15 -2.67
CA MET A 149 -15.76 5.34 -1.93
C MET A 149 -16.35 4.09 -1.26
N ASP A 150 -17.69 3.93 -1.28
CA ASP A 150 -18.35 2.79 -0.66
C ASP A 150 -18.23 1.53 -1.52
N PHE A 151 -17.37 0.60 -1.09
CA PHE A 151 -17.21 -0.74 -1.61
C PHE A 151 -17.62 -1.82 -0.60
N THR A 152 -18.38 -1.47 0.43
CA THR A 152 -18.93 -2.45 1.38
C THR A 152 -19.94 -3.39 0.72
N THR A 153 -20.53 -2.97 -0.39
CA THR A 153 -21.27 -3.82 -1.33
C THR A 153 -20.45 -3.92 -2.62
N PRO A 154 -20.18 -5.14 -3.12
CA PRO A 154 -19.36 -5.33 -4.32
C PRO A 154 -19.90 -4.53 -5.52
N LYS A 155 -19.03 -3.76 -6.17
CA LYS A 155 -19.38 -3.03 -7.41
C LYS A 155 -18.18 -2.94 -8.35
N ALA A 156 -18.44 -2.73 -9.65
CA ALA A 156 -17.38 -2.50 -10.62
C ALA A 156 -16.57 -1.24 -10.27
N VAL A 157 -15.25 -1.35 -10.33
CA VAL A 157 -14.32 -0.22 -10.07
C VAL A 157 -14.65 0.96 -11.01
N GLY A 158 -14.92 0.66 -12.27
CA GLY A 158 -15.22 1.67 -13.29
C GLY A 158 -16.55 2.39 -13.12
N LYS A 159 -17.45 1.90 -12.24
CA LYS A 159 -18.81 2.43 -12.10
C LYS A 159 -18.82 3.93 -11.78
N GLU A 160 -17.91 4.38 -10.93
CA GLU A 160 -17.86 5.76 -10.44
C GLU A 160 -16.48 6.39 -10.53
N ILE A 161 -15.48 5.69 -11.05
CA ILE A 161 -14.06 6.13 -11.04
C ILE A 161 -13.85 7.51 -11.68
N ASN A 162 -14.70 7.90 -12.63
CA ASN A 162 -14.66 9.18 -13.32
C ASN A 162 -15.67 10.22 -12.78
N ASN A 163 -16.28 9.96 -11.62
CA ASN A 163 -17.19 10.91 -10.96
C ASN A 163 -16.39 12.02 -10.29
N TYR A 164 -15.86 12.96 -11.08
CA TYR A 164 -15.03 14.06 -10.60
C TYR A 164 -15.80 15.21 -9.94
N ASP A 165 -17.13 15.12 -9.85
CA ASP A 165 -17.92 16.00 -8.97
C ASP A 165 -17.68 15.66 -7.50
N PHE A 166 -17.29 14.42 -7.21
CA PHE A 166 -16.81 14.02 -5.90
C PHE A 166 -15.33 14.39 -5.77
N VAL A 167 -15.02 15.33 -4.86
CA VAL A 167 -13.71 15.96 -4.73
C VAL A 167 -12.56 14.95 -4.53
N GLN A 168 -12.81 13.83 -3.89
CA GLN A 168 -11.77 12.83 -3.64
C GLN A 168 -11.37 12.09 -4.92
N LEU A 169 -12.31 11.73 -5.78
CA LEU A 169 -12.00 11.15 -7.09
C LEU A 169 -11.31 12.17 -8.01
N LYS A 170 -11.65 13.45 -7.88
CA LYS A 170 -10.93 14.52 -8.58
C LYS A 170 -9.49 14.65 -8.10
N ASN A 171 -9.26 14.67 -6.79
CA ASN A 171 -7.93 14.77 -6.17
C ASN A 171 -7.07 13.55 -6.50
N GLY A 172 -7.62 12.34 -6.34
CA GLY A 172 -6.95 11.07 -6.61
C GLY A 172 -6.85 10.72 -8.10
N LYS A 173 -7.50 11.48 -8.99
CA LYS A 173 -7.62 11.15 -10.42
C LYS A 173 -8.22 9.75 -10.65
N GLY A 174 -9.18 9.40 -9.83
CA GLY A 174 -9.76 8.09 -9.64
C GLY A 174 -9.60 7.61 -8.22
N TYR A 175 -9.58 6.29 -8.03
CA TYR A 175 -9.34 5.70 -6.72
C TYR A 175 -7.84 5.55 -6.46
N ASP A 176 -7.32 6.33 -5.52
CA ASP A 176 -5.94 6.24 -4.99
C ASP A 176 -5.97 6.67 -3.52
N HIS A 177 -6.70 5.91 -2.72
CA HIS A 177 -7.00 6.23 -1.32
C HIS A 177 -6.77 5.01 -0.44
N ASN A 178 -6.48 5.26 0.83
CA ASN A 178 -6.42 4.21 1.83
C ASN A 178 -7.79 4.01 2.48
N TRP A 179 -8.28 2.78 2.52
CA TRP A 179 -9.45 2.36 3.29
C TRP A 179 -9.04 1.87 4.67
N VAL A 180 -9.75 2.34 5.70
CA VAL A 180 -9.55 1.93 7.11
C VAL A 180 -10.30 0.63 7.34
N LEU A 181 -9.57 -0.46 7.51
CA LEU A 181 -10.14 -1.80 7.55
C LEU A 181 -10.89 -2.09 8.85
N ASN A 182 -12.05 -2.71 8.72
CA ASN A 182 -12.86 -3.20 9.85
C ASN A 182 -12.26 -4.46 10.48
N THR A 183 -11.36 -5.16 9.79
CA THR A 183 -10.73 -6.41 10.24
C THR A 183 -9.81 -6.23 11.45
N LYS A 184 -9.30 -5.01 11.68
CA LYS A 184 -8.43 -4.69 12.83
C LYS A 184 -7.23 -5.63 12.99
N GLY A 185 -6.66 -6.08 11.87
CA GLY A 185 -5.52 -6.98 11.84
C GLY A 185 -5.84 -8.47 11.98
N ASP A 186 -7.12 -8.85 11.97
CA ASP A 186 -7.56 -10.24 12.00
C ASP A 186 -7.39 -10.90 10.63
N LEU A 187 -6.37 -11.76 10.51
CA LEU A 187 -6.03 -12.49 9.29
C LEU A 187 -7.05 -13.59 8.91
N SER A 188 -8.06 -13.85 9.73
CA SER A 188 -9.16 -14.78 9.38
C SER A 188 -10.28 -14.10 8.59
N GLN A 189 -10.25 -12.77 8.48
CA GLN A 189 -11.26 -11.98 7.80
C GLN A 189 -10.75 -11.42 6.47
N VAL A 190 -11.59 -11.48 5.44
CA VAL A 190 -11.29 -10.84 4.15
C VAL A 190 -11.28 -9.33 4.33
N ALA A 191 -10.16 -8.70 4.02
CA ALA A 191 -10.00 -7.25 4.02
C ALA A 191 -10.51 -6.61 2.71
N ALA A 192 -10.19 -7.24 1.58
CA ALA A 192 -10.67 -6.82 0.27
C ALA A 192 -10.81 -8.02 -0.67
N LYS A 193 -11.67 -7.90 -1.67
CA LYS A 193 -11.89 -8.91 -2.69
C LYS A 193 -12.07 -8.27 -4.05
N LEU A 194 -11.33 -8.78 -5.04
CA LEU A 194 -11.42 -8.34 -6.42
C LEU A 194 -11.75 -9.54 -7.29
N THR A 195 -12.77 -9.43 -8.13
CA THR A 195 -13.18 -10.51 -9.05
C THR A 195 -13.24 -9.97 -10.48
N SER A 196 -12.61 -10.66 -11.42
CA SER A 196 -12.78 -10.39 -12.84
C SER A 196 -14.00 -11.13 -13.39
N PRO A 197 -15.00 -10.42 -13.95
CA PRO A 197 -16.12 -11.05 -14.60
C PRO A 197 -15.72 -11.82 -15.86
N GLU A 198 -14.61 -11.44 -16.49
CA GLU A 198 -14.14 -12.02 -17.74
C GLU A 198 -13.45 -13.38 -17.54
N SER A 199 -12.48 -13.44 -16.63
CA SER A 199 -11.70 -14.66 -16.36
C SER A 199 -12.30 -15.55 -15.27
N GLY A 200 -13.18 -15.00 -14.42
CA GLY A 200 -13.66 -15.65 -13.21
C GLY A 200 -12.63 -15.70 -12.08
N ILE A 201 -11.42 -15.17 -12.28
CA ILE A 201 -10.38 -15.15 -11.25
C ILE A 201 -10.80 -14.20 -10.13
N THR A 202 -10.61 -14.67 -8.89
CA THR A 202 -10.84 -13.87 -7.69
C THR A 202 -9.57 -13.78 -6.88
N LEU A 203 -9.23 -12.54 -6.46
CA LEU A 203 -8.17 -12.24 -5.50
C LEU A 203 -8.82 -11.82 -4.18
N GLU A 204 -8.45 -12.48 -3.10
CA GLU A 204 -8.81 -12.08 -1.75
C GLU A 204 -7.56 -11.59 -1.01
N VAL A 205 -7.72 -10.52 -0.26
CA VAL A 205 -6.65 -9.90 0.53
C VAL A 205 -6.94 -10.11 2.01
N TYR A 206 -5.98 -10.66 2.71
CA TYR A 206 -5.95 -10.81 4.16
C TYR A 206 -4.72 -10.05 4.66
N THR A 207 -4.89 -9.24 5.70
CA THR A 207 -3.77 -8.44 6.21
C THR A 207 -3.92 -8.14 7.69
N ASN A 208 -2.80 -8.06 8.40
CA ASN A 208 -2.74 -7.54 9.77
C ASN A 208 -2.52 -6.02 9.82
N GLU A 209 -2.44 -5.35 8.66
CA GLU A 209 -2.34 -3.91 8.59
C GLU A 209 -3.71 -3.23 8.81
N PRO A 210 -3.73 -1.98 9.32
CA PRO A 210 -4.98 -1.27 9.62
C PRO A 210 -5.67 -0.71 8.38
N GLY A 211 -5.03 -0.74 7.22
CA GLY A 211 -5.55 -0.16 5.99
C GLY A 211 -5.11 -0.90 4.73
N VAL A 212 -5.86 -0.67 3.66
CA VAL A 212 -5.53 -1.11 2.29
C VAL A 212 -5.74 0.05 1.33
N GLN A 213 -4.81 0.20 0.38
CA GLN A 213 -4.89 1.22 -0.66
C GLN A 213 -5.03 0.57 -2.03
#